data_51fade33abd792a0da6bdce60496656d
#
_entry.id   51fade33abd792a0da6bdce60496656d
#
_cell.length_a   1.000
_cell.length_b   1.000
_cell.length_c   1.000
_cell.angle_alpha   90.00
_cell.angle_beta   90.00
_cell.angle_gamma   90.00
#
_symmetry.space_group_name_H-M   'P 1'
#
loop_
_entity.id
_entity.type
_entity.pdbx_description
1 polymer ?
#
loop_
_entity_poly.entity_id
_entity_poly.type
_entity_poly.pdbx_seq_one_letter_code
_entity_poly.pdbx_strand_id
1 'polypeptide(L)'
;MAGNAGTITYAELEKAKNVILVSFEPEEESPIVFLRLRKAAEKANISITALAPYLSRGLEKIDAEIVLTKPGDEAKILKELKIEKDSIIIVGERASAIEGLLSTVIEVSEKTNSRIAWIPRRAGERGCVEVGALPNLLPGGRPVVETSARSEVGAIWGVNASKLPAKNGRSHAEIIQAAKNGEIKALIIAGLDVADS
;
A
#
# COMPACT_ATOMS: atom_id res chain seq x y z
N MET A 1 6.44 1.46 4.64
CA MET A 1 5.74 0.22 4.18
C MET A 1 6.60 -0.66 3.28
N ALA A 2 7.62 -0.13 2.62
CA ALA A 2 8.59 -0.94 1.89
C ALA A 2 9.32 -1.89 2.83
N GLY A 3 9.36 -3.17 2.49
CA GLY A 3 10.09 -4.20 3.22
C GLY A 3 9.34 -4.94 4.34
N ASN A 4 8.22 -4.43 4.82
CA ASN A 4 7.45 -5.08 5.91
C ASN A 4 5.96 -5.28 5.61
N ALA A 5 5.48 -4.85 4.47
CA ALA A 5 4.08 -4.99 4.12
C ALA A 5 3.75 -6.44 3.75
N GLY A 6 2.86 -7.06 4.49
CA GLY A 6 2.23 -8.30 4.10
C GLY A 6 2.86 -9.57 4.65
N THR A 7 3.28 -9.53 5.89
CA THR A 7 3.58 -10.74 6.66
C THR A 7 2.33 -11.39 7.26
N ILE A 8 1.13 -10.94 6.87
CA ILE A 8 -0.14 -11.51 7.33
C ILE A 8 -0.55 -12.62 6.36
N THR A 9 -0.59 -13.83 6.88
CA THR A 9 -1.06 -14.99 6.11
C THR A 9 -2.59 -15.04 6.05
N TYR A 10 -3.13 -15.76 5.07
CA TYR A 10 -4.57 -16.01 5.00
C TYR A 10 -5.12 -16.71 6.25
N ALA A 11 -4.33 -17.58 6.86
CA ALA A 11 -4.73 -18.28 8.09
C ALA A 11 -4.81 -17.34 9.29
N GLU A 12 -3.93 -16.35 9.38
CA GLU A 12 -3.97 -15.32 10.42
C GLU A 12 -5.15 -14.37 10.19
N LEU A 13 -5.44 -14.01 8.93
CA LEU A 13 -6.60 -13.20 8.59
C LEU A 13 -7.90 -13.88 8.99
N GLU A 14 -8.05 -15.18 8.74
CA GLU A 14 -9.22 -15.97 9.17
C GLU A 14 -9.39 -16.06 10.70
N LYS A 15 -8.32 -15.84 11.46
CA LYS A 15 -8.31 -15.89 12.92
C LYS A 15 -8.32 -14.50 13.57
N ALA A 16 -8.26 -13.45 12.77
CA ALA A 16 -8.29 -12.08 13.28
C ALA A 16 -9.62 -11.81 14.00
N LYS A 17 -9.56 -11.05 15.08
CA LYS A 17 -10.76 -10.60 15.79
C LYS A 17 -11.33 -9.33 15.19
N ASN A 18 -10.44 -8.41 14.78
CA ASN A 18 -10.82 -7.12 14.24
C ASN A 18 -10.03 -6.83 12.98
N VAL A 19 -10.72 -6.45 11.92
CA VAL A 19 -10.14 -6.06 10.63
C VAL A 19 -10.71 -4.72 10.21
N ILE A 20 -9.82 -3.81 9.83
CA ILE A 20 -10.19 -2.49 9.31
C ILE A 20 -9.83 -2.45 7.82
N LEU A 21 -10.79 -2.16 6.97
CA LEU A 21 -10.60 -2.01 5.53
C LEU A 21 -10.47 -0.53 5.19
N VAL A 22 -9.33 -0.15 4.61
CA VAL A 22 -9.01 1.25 4.28
C VAL A 22 -8.79 1.37 2.78
N SER A 23 -9.66 2.11 2.11
CA SER A 23 -9.62 2.28 0.64
C SER A 23 -9.52 0.95 -0.11
N PHE A 24 -10.23 -0.06 0.37
CA PHE A 24 -10.15 -1.43 -0.12
C PHE A 24 -11.54 -2.06 -0.27
N GLU A 25 -11.86 -2.51 -1.49
CA GLU A 25 -13.06 -3.30 -1.78
C GLU A 25 -12.64 -4.75 -2.01
N PRO A 26 -12.80 -5.63 -1.02
CA PRO A 26 -12.19 -6.96 -1.07
C PRO A 26 -12.73 -7.86 -2.18
N GLU A 27 -14.02 -7.78 -2.52
CA GLU A 27 -14.62 -8.62 -3.57
C GLU A 27 -14.06 -8.30 -4.95
N GLU A 28 -13.81 -7.01 -5.23
CA GLU A 28 -13.33 -6.53 -6.54
C GLU A 28 -11.80 -6.55 -6.64
N GLU A 29 -11.11 -6.13 -5.57
CA GLU A 29 -9.66 -5.92 -5.60
C GLU A 29 -8.85 -7.18 -5.27
N SER A 30 -9.39 -8.09 -4.44
CA SER A 30 -8.71 -9.32 -4.06
C SER A 30 -9.68 -10.43 -3.65
N PRO A 31 -10.26 -11.16 -4.62
CA PRO A 31 -11.27 -12.18 -4.33
C PRO A 31 -10.85 -13.23 -3.31
N ILE A 32 -9.57 -13.58 -3.24
CA ILE A 32 -9.07 -14.54 -2.23
C ILE A 32 -9.14 -13.94 -0.83
N VAL A 33 -8.76 -12.68 -0.64
CA VAL A 33 -8.91 -11.99 0.65
C VAL A 33 -10.39 -11.91 1.03
N PHE A 34 -11.26 -11.55 0.07
CA PHE A 34 -12.70 -11.54 0.28
C PHE A 34 -13.23 -12.90 0.77
N LEU A 35 -12.86 -14.00 0.12
CA LEU A 35 -13.30 -15.35 0.54
C LEU A 35 -12.80 -15.72 1.93
N ARG A 36 -11.60 -15.25 2.34
CA ARG A 36 -11.08 -15.49 3.70
C ARG A 36 -11.84 -14.69 4.74
N LEU A 37 -12.12 -13.42 4.47
CA LEU A 37 -12.94 -12.57 5.35
C LEU A 37 -14.37 -13.12 5.47
N ARG A 38 -14.99 -13.50 4.36
CA ARG A 38 -16.33 -14.08 4.34
C ARG A 38 -16.40 -15.37 5.18
N LYS A 39 -15.46 -16.28 4.97
CA LYS A 39 -15.38 -17.51 5.77
C LYS A 39 -15.22 -17.25 7.27
N ALA A 40 -14.51 -16.18 7.64
CA ALA A 40 -14.36 -15.78 9.04
C ALA A 40 -15.64 -15.13 9.58
N ALA A 41 -16.31 -14.29 8.80
CA ALA A 41 -17.58 -13.65 9.15
C ALA A 41 -18.71 -14.67 9.35
N GLU A 42 -18.85 -15.66 8.47
CA GLU A 42 -19.82 -16.76 8.59
C GLU A 42 -19.71 -17.53 9.92
N LYS A 43 -18.51 -17.54 10.52
CA LYS A 43 -18.27 -18.16 11.83
C LYS A 43 -18.49 -17.21 13.00
N ALA A 44 -18.90 -15.96 12.74
CA ALA A 44 -19.10 -14.89 13.72
C ALA A 44 -17.89 -14.63 14.66
N ASN A 45 -16.67 -14.86 14.18
CA ASN A 45 -15.46 -14.75 14.97
C ASN A 45 -14.64 -13.48 14.67
N ILE A 46 -15.12 -12.64 13.75
CA ILE A 46 -14.39 -11.46 13.26
C ILE A 46 -15.34 -10.24 13.24
N SER A 47 -14.84 -9.09 13.64
CA SER A 47 -15.46 -7.79 13.39
C SER A 47 -14.74 -7.13 12.23
N ILE A 48 -15.47 -6.70 11.21
CA ILE A 48 -14.91 -6.05 10.02
C ILE A 48 -15.50 -4.65 9.95
N THR A 49 -14.64 -3.63 9.96
CA THR A 49 -15.03 -2.24 9.78
C THR A 49 -14.45 -1.72 8.47
N ALA A 50 -15.26 -1.08 7.63
CA ALA A 50 -14.82 -0.54 6.35
C ALA A 50 -14.99 0.98 6.29
N LEU A 51 -13.91 1.69 5.95
CA LEU A 51 -13.97 3.11 5.59
C LEU A 51 -14.31 3.19 4.09
N ALA A 52 -15.55 3.53 3.77
CA ALA A 52 -16.03 3.56 2.39
C ALA A 52 -17.15 4.59 2.19
N PRO A 53 -17.35 5.09 0.97
CA PRO A 53 -18.39 6.07 0.68
C PRO A 53 -19.81 5.48 0.65
N TYR A 54 -19.93 4.18 0.55
CA TYR A 54 -21.21 3.44 0.55
C TYR A 54 -21.00 1.98 0.92
N LEU A 55 -22.05 1.32 1.37
CA LEU A 55 -22.04 -0.11 1.62
C LEU A 55 -22.18 -0.86 0.27
N SER A 56 -21.10 -1.48 -0.17
CA SER A 56 -21.10 -2.31 -1.37
C SER A 56 -21.70 -3.68 -1.09
N ARG A 57 -22.07 -4.41 -2.16
CA ARG A 57 -22.51 -5.81 -2.02
C ARG A 57 -21.42 -6.72 -1.46
N GLY A 58 -20.16 -6.42 -1.77
CA GLY A 58 -19.01 -7.16 -1.24
C GLY A 58 -18.88 -6.97 0.27
N LEU A 59 -18.97 -5.74 0.73
CA LEU A 59 -18.94 -5.41 2.17
C LEU A 59 -20.14 -6.00 2.92
N GLU A 60 -21.34 -5.96 2.33
CA GLU A 60 -22.54 -6.57 2.89
C GLU A 60 -22.39 -8.10 3.07
N LYS A 61 -21.81 -8.79 2.09
CA LYS A 61 -21.58 -10.25 2.13
C LYS A 61 -20.58 -10.71 3.20
N ILE A 62 -19.75 -9.81 3.70
CA ILE A 62 -18.79 -10.09 4.78
C ILE A 62 -19.24 -9.49 6.12
N ASP A 63 -20.48 -9.02 6.20
CA ASP A 63 -21.10 -8.41 7.39
C ASP A 63 -20.25 -7.24 7.96
N ALA A 64 -19.71 -6.41 7.06
CA ALA A 64 -18.87 -5.29 7.44
C ALA A 64 -19.69 -4.12 7.99
N GLU A 65 -19.28 -3.59 9.13
CA GLU A 65 -19.75 -2.31 9.64
C GLU A 65 -19.12 -1.19 8.81
N ILE A 66 -19.95 -0.31 8.25
CA ILE A 66 -19.47 0.79 7.43
C ILE A 66 -19.31 2.07 8.25
N VAL A 67 -18.14 2.67 8.13
CA VAL A 67 -17.89 4.06 8.52
C VAL A 67 -17.94 4.91 7.26
N LEU A 68 -19.07 5.58 7.04
CA LEU A 68 -19.28 6.41 5.86
C LEU A 68 -18.21 7.49 5.77
N THR A 69 -17.41 7.41 4.73
CA THR A 69 -16.23 8.25 4.51
C THR A 69 -16.29 8.87 3.13
N LYS A 70 -16.22 10.20 3.05
CA LYS A 70 -16.09 10.88 1.75
C LYS A 70 -14.70 10.60 1.17
N PRO A 71 -14.58 10.40 -0.15
CA PRO A 71 -13.28 10.32 -0.81
C PRO A 71 -12.38 11.51 -0.44
N GLY A 72 -11.20 11.23 0.10
CA GLY A 72 -10.24 12.22 0.60
C GLY A 72 -10.27 12.45 2.11
N ASP A 73 -11.33 12.05 2.82
CA ASP A 73 -11.44 12.22 4.28
C ASP A 73 -10.91 10.98 5.05
N GLU A 74 -10.45 9.94 4.37
CA GLU A 74 -10.09 8.65 4.98
C GLU A 74 -9.00 8.79 6.05
N ALA A 75 -8.01 9.65 5.83
CA ALA A 75 -6.94 9.87 6.80
C ALA A 75 -7.47 10.49 8.10
N LYS A 76 -8.41 11.44 7.99
CA LYS A 76 -9.05 12.08 9.13
C LYS A 76 -9.90 11.08 9.90
N ILE A 77 -10.79 10.39 9.21
CA ILE A 77 -11.71 9.41 9.82
C ILE A 77 -10.93 8.28 10.49
N LEU A 78 -9.86 7.78 9.86
CA LEU A 78 -9.02 6.73 10.43
C LEU A 78 -8.36 7.16 11.75
N LYS A 79 -7.95 8.43 11.88
CA LYS A 79 -7.39 8.96 13.14
C LYS A 79 -8.41 9.04 14.27
N GLU A 80 -9.68 9.29 13.94
CA GLU A 80 -10.78 9.43 14.88
C GLU A 80 -11.42 8.07 15.24
N LEU A 81 -11.19 7.05 14.42
CA LEU A 81 -11.76 5.73 14.61
C LEU A 81 -11.18 5.04 15.85
N LYS A 82 -12.07 4.53 16.68
CA LYS A 82 -11.66 3.67 17.79
C LYS A 82 -11.29 2.29 17.27
N ILE A 83 -10.01 1.99 17.25
CA ILE A 83 -9.47 0.71 16.78
C ILE A 83 -9.00 -0.10 17.99
N GLU A 84 -9.46 -1.33 18.07
CA GLU A 84 -9.04 -2.27 19.10
C GLU A 84 -7.57 -2.67 18.89
N LYS A 85 -6.87 -2.97 19.98
CA LYS A 85 -5.47 -3.43 19.91
C LYS A 85 -5.37 -4.74 19.11
N ASP A 86 -4.21 -4.92 18.50
CA ASP A 86 -3.89 -6.13 17.72
C ASP A 86 -4.83 -6.39 16.52
N SER A 87 -5.48 -5.34 16.01
CA SER A 87 -6.28 -5.39 14.80
C SER A 87 -5.41 -5.61 13.55
N ILE A 88 -6.03 -6.01 12.45
CA ILE A 88 -5.41 -6.01 11.13
C ILE A 88 -5.98 -4.85 10.32
N ILE A 89 -5.12 -3.97 9.83
CA ILE A 89 -5.49 -2.87 8.93
C ILE A 89 -5.14 -3.30 7.50
N ILE A 90 -6.15 -3.56 6.68
CA ILE A 90 -5.97 -3.88 5.27
C ILE A 90 -6.08 -2.60 4.45
N VAL A 91 -5.05 -2.32 3.67
CA VAL A 91 -4.93 -1.11 2.86
C VAL A 91 -4.94 -1.49 1.39
N GLY A 92 -5.87 -0.93 0.63
CA GLY A 92 -5.94 -1.10 -0.82
C GLY A 92 -5.02 -0.15 -1.58
N GLU A 93 -4.86 -0.38 -2.88
CA GLU A 93 -4.03 0.44 -3.77
C GLU A 93 -4.49 1.91 -3.80
N ARG A 94 -5.80 2.15 -3.77
CA ARG A 94 -6.38 3.50 -3.82
C ARG A 94 -5.92 4.41 -2.69
N ALA A 95 -5.45 3.86 -1.57
CA ALA A 95 -4.90 4.62 -0.47
C ALA A 95 -3.68 5.47 -0.86
N SER A 96 -2.94 5.06 -1.89
CA SER A 96 -1.77 5.81 -2.40
C SER A 96 -2.13 7.16 -3.04
N ALA A 97 -3.36 7.30 -3.54
CA ALA A 97 -3.87 8.53 -4.14
C ALA A 97 -4.40 9.54 -3.10
N ILE A 98 -4.51 9.15 -1.84
CA ILE A 98 -5.07 9.98 -0.77
C ILE A 98 -3.94 10.57 0.06
N GLU A 99 -3.84 11.90 0.06
CA GLU A 99 -2.78 12.61 0.77
C GLU A 99 -2.75 12.28 2.27
N GLY A 100 -1.58 11.91 2.77
CA GLY A 100 -1.34 11.62 4.19
C GLY A 100 -1.94 10.29 4.69
N LEU A 101 -2.74 9.57 3.91
CA LEU A 101 -3.41 8.36 4.39
C LEU A 101 -2.42 7.24 4.77
N LEU A 102 -1.39 6.99 3.96
CA LEU A 102 -0.40 5.95 4.28
C LEU A 102 0.38 6.28 5.55
N SER A 103 0.73 7.54 5.78
CA SER A 103 1.37 7.99 7.02
C SER A 103 0.44 7.81 8.22
N THR A 104 -0.85 8.13 8.04
CA THR A 104 -1.87 7.92 9.07
C THR A 104 -2.05 6.44 9.42
N VAL A 105 -2.05 5.55 8.43
CA VAL A 105 -2.12 4.10 8.66
C VAL A 105 -0.95 3.63 9.54
N ILE A 106 0.26 4.13 9.30
CA ILE A 106 1.44 3.79 10.11
C ILE A 106 1.27 4.31 11.53
N GLU A 107 0.92 5.59 11.71
CA GLU A 107 0.70 6.20 13.04
C GLU A 107 -0.35 5.42 13.86
N VAL A 108 -1.45 5.07 13.23
CA VAL A 108 -2.54 4.32 13.89
C VAL A 108 -2.10 2.90 14.21
N SER A 109 -1.41 2.23 13.30
CA SER A 109 -0.86 0.89 13.52
C SER A 109 0.08 0.85 14.72
N GLU A 110 0.98 1.82 14.85
CA GLU A 110 1.89 1.92 15.99
C GLU A 110 1.15 2.17 17.32
N LYS A 111 0.17 3.07 17.33
CA LYS A 111 -0.63 3.38 18.53
C LYS A 111 -1.47 2.21 19.03
N THR A 112 -1.99 1.41 18.12
CA THR A 112 -2.91 0.31 18.44
C THR A 112 -2.24 -1.06 18.44
N ASN A 113 -0.93 -1.12 18.16
CA ASN A 113 -0.21 -2.37 17.92
C ASN A 113 -0.86 -3.22 16.82
N SER A 114 -1.50 -2.58 15.87
CA SER A 114 -2.16 -3.27 14.75
C SER A 114 -1.15 -3.64 13.68
N ARG A 115 -1.41 -4.72 12.95
CA ARG A 115 -0.58 -5.11 11.81
C ARG A 115 -1.18 -4.58 10.52
N ILE A 116 -0.33 -4.17 9.59
CA ILE A 116 -0.74 -3.64 8.29
C ILE A 116 -0.61 -4.75 7.25
N ALA A 117 -1.66 -4.93 6.44
CA ALA A 117 -1.64 -5.71 5.21
C ALA A 117 -1.89 -4.77 4.02
N TRP A 118 -0.89 -4.58 3.17
CA TRP A 118 -1.10 -3.87 1.91
C TRP A 118 -1.46 -4.87 0.82
N ILE A 119 -2.57 -4.61 0.15
CA ILE A 119 -3.05 -5.42 -0.98
C ILE A 119 -2.80 -4.63 -2.27
N PRO A 120 -1.76 -4.98 -3.04
CA PRO A 120 -1.52 -4.37 -4.33
C PRO A 120 -2.53 -4.89 -5.35
N ARG A 121 -2.88 -4.07 -6.32
CA ARG A 121 -3.79 -4.44 -7.40
C ARG A 121 -3.12 -5.36 -8.43
N ARG A 122 -1.82 -5.16 -8.64
CA ARG A 122 -1.05 -5.90 -9.64
C ARG A 122 -0.04 -6.84 -8.99
N ALA A 123 0.14 -8.02 -9.57
CA ALA A 123 0.97 -9.09 -9.00
C ALA A 123 2.45 -8.69 -8.78
N GLY A 124 2.99 -7.79 -9.59
CA GLY A 124 4.40 -7.39 -9.51
C GLY A 124 4.72 -6.22 -8.57
N GLU A 125 3.72 -5.50 -8.08
CA GLU A 125 3.96 -4.22 -7.36
C GLU A 125 4.75 -4.41 -6.08
N ARG A 126 4.40 -5.38 -5.28
CA ARG A 126 5.16 -5.69 -4.06
C ARG A 126 6.58 -6.10 -4.36
N GLY A 127 6.79 -6.97 -5.33
CA GLY A 127 8.12 -7.39 -5.75
C GLY A 127 8.96 -6.23 -6.25
N CYS A 128 8.37 -5.28 -7.00
CA CYS A 128 9.03 -4.05 -7.41
C CYS A 128 9.52 -3.22 -6.23
N VAL A 129 8.71 -3.07 -5.19
CA VAL A 129 9.12 -2.35 -3.96
C VAL A 129 10.27 -3.09 -3.25
N GLU A 130 10.17 -4.41 -3.12
CA GLU A 130 11.17 -5.24 -2.46
C GLU A 130 12.53 -5.21 -3.15
N VAL A 131 12.55 -5.17 -4.49
CA VAL A 131 13.79 -5.04 -5.25
C VAL A 131 14.28 -3.60 -5.42
N GLY A 132 13.59 -2.63 -4.84
CA GLY A 132 13.97 -1.22 -4.89
C GLY A 132 13.64 -0.52 -6.21
N ALA A 133 12.64 -1.01 -6.96
CA ALA A 133 12.19 -0.39 -8.20
C ALA A 133 11.30 0.84 -7.94
N LEU A 134 11.76 1.73 -7.08
CA LEU A 134 11.16 3.02 -6.75
C LEU A 134 12.20 4.13 -6.92
N PRO A 135 11.76 5.36 -7.22
CA PRO A 135 12.67 6.47 -7.52
C PRO A 135 13.63 6.83 -6.37
N ASN A 136 13.29 6.48 -5.15
CA ASN A 136 14.03 6.81 -3.94
C ASN A 136 14.75 5.61 -3.31
N LEU A 137 14.66 4.42 -3.91
CA LEU A 137 15.23 3.19 -3.34
C LEU A 137 16.28 2.55 -4.24
N LEU A 138 17.21 1.87 -3.59
CA LEU A 138 18.11 0.85 -4.12
C LEU A 138 17.60 -0.54 -3.69
N PRO A 139 18.10 -1.62 -4.28
CA PRO A 139 17.72 -2.98 -3.91
C PRO A 139 17.75 -3.24 -2.41
N GLY A 140 16.72 -3.95 -1.91
CA GLY A 140 16.55 -4.24 -0.51
C GLY A 140 15.96 -3.08 0.30
N GLY A 141 15.26 -2.14 -0.36
CA GLY A 141 14.57 -1.02 0.30
C GLY A 141 15.51 0.04 0.87
N ARG A 142 16.75 0.10 0.40
CA ARG A 142 17.78 1.05 0.88
C ARG A 142 17.53 2.43 0.27
N PRO A 143 17.49 3.54 1.07
CA PRO A 143 17.33 4.87 0.53
C PRO A 143 18.49 5.28 -0.37
N VAL A 144 18.23 5.74 -1.59
CA VAL A 144 19.25 6.14 -2.56
C VAL A 144 20.10 7.32 -2.08
N VAL A 145 19.54 8.17 -1.22
CA VAL A 145 20.22 9.35 -0.65
C VAL A 145 21.28 9.00 0.39
N GLU A 146 21.23 7.81 0.97
CA GLU A 146 22.17 7.35 1.98
C GLU A 146 23.48 6.87 1.36
N THR A 147 24.60 7.41 1.86
CA THR A 147 25.93 7.05 1.34
C THR A 147 26.29 5.60 1.65
N SER A 148 25.94 5.09 2.83
CA SER A 148 26.15 3.69 3.20
C SER A 148 25.43 2.74 2.26
N ALA A 149 24.16 3.03 1.96
CA ALA A 149 23.35 2.23 1.03
C ALA A 149 24.00 2.16 -0.37
N ARG A 150 24.46 3.30 -0.90
CA ARG A 150 25.16 3.32 -2.19
C ARG A 150 26.50 2.57 -2.15
N SER A 151 27.24 2.67 -1.04
CA SER A 151 28.51 1.95 -0.88
C SER A 151 28.32 0.44 -0.85
N GLU A 152 27.32 -0.04 -0.11
CA GLU A 152 26.99 -1.47 -0.03
C GLU A 152 26.55 -2.02 -1.40
N VAL A 153 25.61 -1.34 -2.06
CA VAL A 153 25.12 -1.78 -3.37
C VAL A 153 26.22 -1.68 -4.42
N GLY A 154 27.02 -0.60 -4.39
CA GLY A 154 28.15 -0.44 -5.28
C GLY A 154 29.19 -1.56 -5.14
N ALA A 155 29.48 -1.98 -3.91
CA ALA A 155 30.38 -3.11 -3.63
C ALA A 155 29.85 -4.43 -4.22
N ILE A 156 28.55 -4.71 -4.06
CA ILE A 156 27.90 -5.91 -4.61
C ILE A 156 27.92 -5.91 -6.14
N TRP A 157 27.64 -4.75 -6.75
CA TRP A 157 27.60 -4.61 -8.21
C TRP A 157 28.96 -4.42 -8.87
N GLY A 158 30.03 -4.28 -8.08
CA GLY A 158 31.38 -4.02 -8.61
C GLY A 158 31.51 -2.63 -9.25
N VAL A 159 30.71 -1.64 -8.81
CA VAL A 159 30.74 -0.27 -9.31
C VAL A 159 31.06 0.72 -8.19
N ASN A 160 31.72 1.82 -8.55
CA ASN A 160 31.99 2.86 -7.58
C ASN A 160 30.68 3.51 -7.13
N ALA A 161 30.48 3.66 -5.81
CA ALA A 161 29.31 4.28 -5.23
C ALA A 161 29.01 5.70 -5.76
N SER A 162 30.03 6.44 -6.20
CA SER A 162 29.88 7.77 -6.79
C SER A 162 29.18 7.77 -8.16
N LYS A 163 29.11 6.61 -8.82
CA LYS A 163 28.36 6.43 -10.07
C LYS A 163 26.88 6.16 -9.86
N LEU A 164 26.49 5.81 -8.63
CA LEU A 164 25.09 5.64 -8.28
C LEU A 164 24.45 7.00 -8.01
N PRO A 165 23.16 7.19 -8.35
CA PRO A 165 22.46 8.44 -8.06
C PRO A 165 22.52 8.77 -6.56
N ALA A 166 22.78 10.03 -6.21
CA ALA A 166 22.77 10.51 -4.83
C ALA A 166 21.50 11.28 -4.45
N LYS A 167 20.56 11.37 -5.40
CA LYS A 167 19.27 12.05 -5.24
C LYS A 167 18.16 11.11 -5.69
N ASN A 168 16.97 11.31 -5.15
CA ASN A 168 15.78 10.59 -5.62
C ASN A 168 15.57 10.84 -7.12
N GLY A 169 15.16 9.80 -7.82
CA GLY A 169 14.65 9.92 -9.18
C GLY A 169 13.27 10.61 -9.19
N ARG A 170 12.79 10.89 -10.39
CA ARG A 170 11.47 11.49 -10.57
C ARG A 170 10.37 10.44 -10.35
N SER A 171 9.31 10.85 -9.68
CA SER A 171 8.05 10.09 -9.64
C SER A 171 7.41 10.06 -11.04
N HIS A 172 6.43 9.21 -11.24
CA HIS A 172 5.71 9.12 -12.51
C HIS A 172 5.06 10.45 -12.91
N ALA A 173 4.43 11.17 -11.97
CA ALA A 173 3.85 12.50 -12.23
C ALA A 173 4.94 13.53 -12.63
N GLU A 174 6.09 13.52 -11.96
CA GLU A 174 7.23 14.39 -12.29
C GLU A 174 7.84 14.04 -13.64
N ILE A 175 7.86 12.78 -14.05
CA ILE A 175 8.30 12.35 -15.37
C ILE A 175 7.40 12.94 -16.46
N ILE A 176 6.08 12.82 -16.30
CA ILE A 176 5.09 13.40 -17.23
C ILE A 176 5.24 14.92 -17.32
N GLN A 177 5.37 15.58 -16.18
CA GLN A 177 5.55 17.03 -16.15
C GLN A 177 6.87 17.47 -16.82
N ALA A 178 7.96 16.75 -16.56
CA ALA A 178 9.26 17.02 -17.17
C ALA A 178 9.26 16.78 -18.70
N ALA A 179 8.52 15.78 -19.16
CA ALA A 179 8.30 15.56 -20.60
C ALA A 179 7.50 16.72 -21.23
N LYS A 180 6.43 17.17 -20.57
CA LYS A 180 5.63 18.32 -20.99
C LYS A 180 6.48 19.59 -21.06
N ASN A 181 7.38 19.79 -20.13
CA ASN A 181 8.30 20.95 -20.10
C ASN A 181 9.47 20.82 -21.09
N GLY A 182 9.61 19.69 -21.79
CA GLY A 182 10.69 19.44 -22.71
C GLY A 182 12.05 19.13 -22.05
N GLU A 183 12.08 18.87 -20.77
CA GLU A 183 13.27 18.41 -20.04
C GLU A 183 13.61 16.95 -20.38
N ILE A 184 12.58 16.11 -20.55
CA ILE A 184 12.71 14.76 -21.08
C ILE A 184 12.37 14.80 -22.56
N LYS A 185 13.34 14.38 -23.39
CA LYS A 185 13.24 14.45 -24.85
C LYS A 185 12.60 13.23 -25.49
N ALA A 186 12.61 12.10 -24.79
CA ALA A 186 12.02 10.84 -25.25
C ALA A 186 11.55 10.01 -24.08
N LEU A 187 10.41 9.34 -24.23
CA LEU A 187 9.87 8.36 -23.29
C LEU A 187 9.72 7.02 -24.02
N ILE A 188 10.16 5.96 -23.38
CA ILE A 188 9.85 4.59 -23.81
C ILE A 188 8.76 4.07 -22.86
N ILE A 189 7.60 3.75 -23.40
CA ILE A 189 6.45 3.26 -22.68
C ILE A 189 6.20 1.82 -23.12
N ALA A 190 6.18 0.90 -22.17
CA ALA A 190 5.99 -0.51 -22.46
C ALA A 190 5.02 -1.14 -21.45
N GLY A 191 4.03 -1.86 -21.94
CA GLY A 191 3.07 -2.59 -21.10
C GLY A 191 2.12 -1.70 -20.27
N LEU A 192 1.97 -0.43 -20.66
CA LEU A 192 1.14 0.56 -20.00
C LEU A 192 0.27 1.28 -21.02
N ASP A 193 -1.02 1.40 -20.74
CA ASP A 193 -1.91 2.33 -21.43
C ASP A 193 -1.88 3.68 -20.71
N VAL A 194 -1.30 4.69 -21.35
CA VAL A 194 -1.10 6.03 -20.74
C VAL A 194 -2.40 6.78 -20.54
N ALA A 195 -3.44 6.42 -21.30
CA ALA A 195 -4.75 7.07 -21.19
C ALA A 195 -5.63 6.48 -20.08
N ASP A 196 -5.28 5.27 -19.62
CA ASP A 196 -6.04 4.50 -18.62
C ASP A 196 -5.27 4.34 -17.27
N SER A 197 -4.22 5.13 -17.06
CA SER A 197 -3.31 5.00 -15.91
C SER A 197 -3.33 6.23 -15.02
#